data_04cead6dfd2fbb253598b203c922e26f
#
_entry.id   04cead6dfd2fbb253598b203c922e26f
#
_cell.length_a   1.000
_cell.length_b   1.000
_cell.length_c   1.000
_cell.angle_alpha   90.00
_cell.angle_beta   90.00
_cell.angle_gamma   90.00
#
_symmetry.space_group_name_H-M   'P 1'
#
loop_
_entity.id
_entity.type
_entity.pdbx_description
1 polymer ?
#
loop_
_entity_poly.entity_id
_entity_poly.type
_entity_poly.pdbx_seq_one_letter_code
_entity_poly.pdbx_strand_id
1 'polypeptide(L)'
;MTANWKKTLDDLLYNGDLDGGYNLLDGILRENSGDVKARIAFGKVQYELGDPENACNTFDTVLKNNPKNVDALKGKAELCELLGDYEDAIKSYHLATQNNPKDIETWKLMGILLTKLKKFGKADKCWNAILRLNAKDAEAWYNKGYAKMLVQKYDDAENCLKRAIKFNSEMKEAHNDLILVLRKKGKHSAALRVCDLALKSHENDDTLHRNKGNILYALEKPEEALEAFNAALDLNPYVVDTWVNKGTVLWKSLGDREAALGAFDKALEINPNFMAAVDSRINLMAEIEANKPSIWKRIFG
;
A
#
# COMPACT_ATOMS: atom_id res chain seq x y z
N MET A 1 -43.47 -10.46 2.99
CA MET A 1 -42.33 -10.27 3.96
C MET A 1 -40.97 -10.02 3.30
N THR A 2 -40.89 -9.83 2.00
CA THR A 2 -39.63 -9.84 1.23
C THR A 2 -38.93 -8.49 1.04
N ALA A 3 -39.40 -7.39 1.59
CA ALA A 3 -38.86 -6.06 1.27
C ALA A 3 -37.74 -5.56 2.23
N ASN A 4 -37.50 -6.20 3.38
CA ASN A 4 -36.62 -5.66 4.41
C ASN A 4 -35.46 -6.58 4.85
N TRP A 5 -35.32 -7.76 4.26
CA TRP A 5 -34.28 -8.72 4.71
C TRP A 5 -32.85 -8.17 4.58
N LYS A 6 -32.59 -7.31 3.61
CA LYS A 6 -31.26 -6.73 3.42
C LYS A 6 -30.84 -5.89 4.62
N LYS A 7 -31.74 -5.02 5.12
CA LYS A 7 -31.45 -4.20 6.30
C LYS A 7 -31.21 -5.08 7.53
N THR A 8 -32.05 -6.11 7.73
CA THR A 8 -31.86 -7.06 8.84
C THR A 8 -30.54 -7.81 8.71
N LEU A 9 -30.15 -8.22 7.49
CA LEU A 9 -28.86 -8.83 7.23
C LEU A 9 -27.71 -7.87 7.54
N ASP A 10 -27.79 -6.63 7.05
CA ASP A 10 -26.76 -5.61 7.31
C ASP A 10 -26.58 -5.37 8.82
N ASP A 11 -27.69 -5.30 9.58
CA ASP A 11 -27.69 -5.13 11.04
C ASP A 11 -27.03 -6.35 11.75
N LEU A 12 -27.33 -7.59 11.29
CA LEU A 12 -26.74 -8.81 11.84
C LEU A 12 -25.21 -8.87 11.57
N LEU A 13 -24.82 -8.60 10.33
CA LEU A 13 -23.41 -8.63 9.94
C LEU A 13 -22.60 -7.51 10.64
N TYR A 14 -23.20 -6.33 10.82
CA TYR A 14 -22.58 -5.23 11.57
C TYR A 14 -22.29 -5.62 13.03
N ASN A 15 -23.17 -6.42 13.65
CA ASN A 15 -23.02 -6.95 15.00
C ASN A 15 -22.12 -8.20 15.08
N GLY A 16 -21.60 -8.69 13.96
CA GLY A 16 -20.80 -9.90 13.88
C GLY A 16 -21.61 -11.20 13.99
N ASP A 17 -22.93 -11.14 13.91
CA ASP A 17 -23.83 -12.31 13.99
C ASP A 17 -23.94 -13.01 12.63
N LEU A 18 -22.89 -13.73 12.26
CA LEU A 18 -22.84 -14.48 11.01
C LEU A 18 -23.86 -15.64 10.99
N ASP A 19 -24.06 -16.32 12.13
CA ASP A 19 -25.03 -17.41 12.24
C ASP A 19 -26.46 -16.90 12.08
N GLY A 20 -26.79 -15.75 12.66
CA GLY A 20 -28.07 -15.06 12.44
C GLY A 20 -28.27 -14.70 10.98
N GLY A 21 -27.21 -14.17 10.31
CA GLY A 21 -27.22 -13.90 8.88
C GLY A 21 -27.45 -15.14 8.03
N TYR A 22 -26.80 -16.25 8.34
CA TYR A 22 -26.98 -17.53 7.68
C TYR A 22 -28.43 -18.01 7.81
N ASN A 23 -28.97 -18.08 9.04
CA ASN A 23 -30.32 -18.55 9.31
C ASN A 23 -31.38 -17.69 8.61
N LEU A 24 -31.21 -16.37 8.61
CA LEU A 24 -32.08 -15.45 7.89
C LEU A 24 -32.14 -15.78 6.40
N LEU A 25 -30.99 -15.92 5.76
CA LEU A 25 -30.89 -16.18 4.32
C LEU A 25 -31.37 -17.58 3.94
N ASP A 26 -31.06 -18.59 4.76
CA ASP A 26 -31.58 -19.96 4.58
C ASP A 26 -33.11 -19.98 4.63
N GLY A 27 -33.73 -19.28 5.60
CA GLY A 27 -35.16 -19.13 5.68
C GLY A 27 -35.76 -18.49 4.44
N ILE A 28 -35.18 -17.41 3.95
CA ILE A 28 -35.62 -16.73 2.72
C ILE A 28 -35.52 -17.65 1.51
N LEU A 29 -34.42 -18.40 1.39
CA LEU A 29 -34.20 -19.31 0.26
C LEU A 29 -35.08 -20.57 0.31
N ARG A 30 -35.56 -20.98 1.49
CA ARG A 30 -36.60 -22.03 1.64
C ARG A 30 -37.95 -21.53 1.17
N GLU A 31 -38.32 -20.27 1.46
CA GLU A 31 -39.58 -19.68 0.99
C GLU A 31 -39.51 -19.32 -0.51
N ASN A 32 -38.40 -18.80 -0.97
CA ASN A 32 -38.17 -18.39 -2.36
C ASN A 32 -36.77 -18.81 -2.84
N SER A 33 -36.66 -20.03 -3.31
CA SER A 33 -35.40 -20.58 -3.84
C SER A 33 -34.87 -19.85 -5.09
N GLY A 34 -35.70 -19.02 -5.72
CA GLY A 34 -35.37 -18.22 -6.90
C GLY A 34 -34.81 -16.82 -6.56
N ASP A 35 -34.72 -16.42 -5.29
CA ASP A 35 -34.13 -15.13 -4.92
C ASP A 35 -32.59 -15.15 -5.12
N VAL A 36 -32.20 -14.70 -6.31
CA VAL A 36 -30.79 -14.65 -6.71
C VAL A 36 -29.96 -13.74 -5.79
N LYS A 37 -30.55 -12.63 -5.30
CA LYS A 37 -29.83 -11.68 -4.43
C LYS A 37 -29.59 -12.30 -3.05
N ALA A 38 -30.59 -12.96 -2.49
CA ALA A 38 -30.44 -13.69 -1.24
C ALA A 38 -29.42 -14.83 -1.37
N ARG A 39 -29.42 -15.55 -2.50
CA ARG A 39 -28.46 -16.62 -2.76
C ARG A 39 -27.03 -16.12 -2.87
N ILE A 40 -26.78 -14.99 -3.51
CA ILE A 40 -25.46 -14.37 -3.58
C ILE A 40 -24.99 -13.91 -2.18
N ALA A 41 -25.89 -13.28 -1.41
CA ALA A 41 -25.59 -12.92 -0.02
C ALA A 41 -25.29 -14.15 0.84
N PHE A 42 -26.03 -15.24 0.64
CA PHE A 42 -25.82 -16.52 1.34
C PHE A 42 -24.42 -17.10 1.07
N GLY A 43 -23.98 -17.12 -0.19
CA GLY A 43 -22.62 -17.54 -0.52
C GLY A 43 -21.53 -16.72 0.17
N LYS A 44 -21.74 -15.40 0.31
CA LYS A 44 -20.80 -14.55 1.07
C LYS A 44 -20.77 -14.88 2.55
N VAL A 45 -21.93 -15.07 3.18
CA VAL A 45 -22.01 -15.45 4.61
C VAL A 45 -21.43 -16.83 4.84
N GLN A 46 -21.66 -17.80 3.96
CA GLN A 46 -21.02 -19.13 4.03
C GLN A 46 -19.49 -19.02 4.04
N TYR A 47 -18.94 -18.17 3.19
CA TYR A 47 -17.50 -17.94 3.16
C TYR A 47 -16.98 -17.35 4.49
N GLU A 48 -17.64 -16.31 5.02
CA GLU A 48 -17.27 -15.67 6.29
C GLU A 48 -17.35 -16.66 7.49
N LEU A 49 -18.26 -17.62 7.42
CA LEU A 49 -18.38 -18.72 8.38
C LEU A 49 -17.28 -19.80 8.21
N GLY A 50 -16.37 -19.64 7.24
CA GLY A 50 -15.30 -20.58 6.98
C GLY A 50 -15.71 -21.80 6.15
N ASP A 51 -16.77 -21.68 5.36
CA ASP A 51 -17.27 -22.74 4.47
C ASP A 51 -17.15 -22.33 2.98
N PRO A 52 -15.91 -22.29 2.45
CA PRO A 52 -15.67 -21.83 1.08
C PRO A 52 -16.21 -22.80 0.02
N GLU A 53 -16.32 -24.10 0.34
CA GLU A 53 -16.82 -25.10 -0.59
C GLU A 53 -18.31 -24.87 -0.88
N ASN A 54 -19.13 -24.72 0.15
CA ASN A 54 -20.55 -24.41 -0.01
C ASN A 54 -20.76 -23.02 -0.60
N ALA A 55 -19.93 -22.04 -0.26
CA ALA A 55 -19.96 -20.71 -0.91
C ALA A 55 -19.74 -20.83 -2.43
N CYS A 56 -18.73 -21.61 -2.86
CA CYS A 56 -18.47 -21.84 -4.29
C CYS A 56 -19.66 -22.49 -4.98
N ASN A 57 -20.20 -23.56 -4.40
CA ASN A 57 -21.40 -24.26 -4.93
C ASN A 57 -22.61 -23.32 -5.04
N THR A 58 -22.75 -22.40 -4.10
CA THR A 58 -23.81 -21.41 -4.09
C THR A 58 -23.69 -20.44 -5.25
N PHE A 59 -22.49 -19.89 -5.52
CA PHE A 59 -22.24 -19.06 -6.69
C PHE A 59 -22.40 -19.83 -8.00
N ASP A 60 -21.90 -21.07 -8.08
CA ASP A 60 -22.02 -21.91 -9.26
C ASP A 60 -23.49 -22.25 -9.58
N THR A 61 -24.33 -22.42 -8.56
CA THR A 61 -25.77 -22.61 -8.76
C THR A 61 -26.42 -21.38 -9.41
N VAL A 62 -26.05 -20.18 -9.00
CA VAL A 62 -26.50 -18.94 -9.65
C VAL A 62 -26.03 -18.87 -11.10
N LEU A 63 -24.74 -19.16 -11.32
CA LEU A 63 -24.11 -19.07 -12.64
C LEU A 63 -24.60 -20.15 -13.61
N LYS A 64 -24.98 -21.31 -13.12
CA LYS A 64 -25.61 -22.36 -13.94
C LYS A 64 -26.93 -21.89 -14.56
N ASN A 65 -27.73 -21.12 -13.80
CA ASN A 65 -29.01 -20.60 -14.26
C ASN A 65 -28.84 -19.28 -15.03
N ASN A 66 -27.88 -18.46 -14.66
CA ASN A 66 -27.55 -17.19 -15.31
C ASN A 66 -26.03 -16.99 -15.39
N PRO A 67 -25.36 -17.51 -16.44
CA PRO A 67 -23.90 -17.42 -16.60
C PRO A 67 -23.36 -15.97 -16.72
N LYS A 68 -24.26 -15.02 -16.95
CA LYS A 68 -23.90 -13.58 -17.10
C LYS A 68 -24.20 -12.76 -15.83
N ASN A 69 -24.57 -13.40 -14.73
CA ASN A 69 -24.85 -12.67 -13.50
C ASN A 69 -23.55 -12.07 -12.93
N VAL A 70 -23.45 -10.74 -13.01
CA VAL A 70 -22.26 -9.99 -12.64
C VAL A 70 -21.94 -10.13 -11.15
N ASP A 71 -22.96 -10.07 -10.27
CA ASP A 71 -22.76 -10.15 -8.82
C ASP A 71 -22.28 -11.55 -8.41
N ALA A 72 -22.79 -12.61 -9.04
CA ALA A 72 -22.34 -13.97 -8.79
C ALA A 72 -20.92 -14.23 -9.34
N LEU A 73 -20.59 -13.69 -10.52
CA LEU A 73 -19.25 -13.75 -11.09
C LEU A 73 -18.25 -13.01 -10.20
N LYS A 74 -18.62 -11.84 -9.67
CA LYS A 74 -17.80 -11.06 -8.74
C LYS A 74 -17.59 -11.82 -7.43
N GLY A 75 -18.66 -12.34 -6.81
CA GLY A 75 -18.54 -13.12 -5.57
C GLY A 75 -17.70 -14.39 -5.74
N LYS A 76 -17.84 -15.10 -6.85
CA LYS A 76 -16.99 -16.25 -7.19
C LYS A 76 -15.53 -15.83 -7.36
N ALA A 77 -15.27 -14.70 -8.02
CA ALA A 77 -13.91 -14.21 -8.21
C ALA A 77 -13.24 -13.82 -6.89
N GLU A 78 -13.96 -13.10 -6.03
CA GLU A 78 -13.50 -12.75 -4.67
C GLU A 78 -13.15 -14.01 -3.86
N LEU A 79 -14.01 -15.02 -3.88
CA LEU A 79 -13.77 -16.31 -3.21
C LEU A 79 -12.54 -17.02 -3.78
N CYS A 80 -12.42 -17.14 -5.10
CA CYS A 80 -11.26 -17.75 -5.74
C CYS A 80 -9.96 -17.01 -5.39
N GLU A 81 -9.99 -15.66 -5.30
CA GLU A 81 -8.82 -14.86 -4.91
C GLU A 81 -8.37 -15.19 -3.49
N LEU A 82 -9.33 -15.33 -2.55
CA LEU A 82 -9.06 -15.65 -1.15
C LEU A 82 -8.53 -17.08 -0.97
N LEU A 83 -8.99 -18.01 -1.80
CA LEU A 83 -8.49 -19.40 -1.83
C LEU A 83 -7.14 -19.55 -2.56
N GLY A 84 -6.66 -18.49 -3.23
CA GLY A 84 -5.42 -18.52 -4.01
C GLY A 84 -5.59 -19.03 -5.45
N ASP A 85 -6.81 -19.30 -5.88
CA ASP A 85 -7.15 -19.73 -7.23
C ASP A 85 -7.22 -18.55 -8.21
N TYR A 86 -6.09 -17.83 -8.31
CA TYR A 86 -6.00 -16.55 -8.99
C TYR A 86 -6.37 -16.61 -10.49
N GLU A 87 -6.19 -17.75 -11.14
CA GLU A 87 -6.57 -17.88 -12.55
C GLU A 87 -8.09 -17.88 -12.74
N ASP A 88 -8.80 -18.59 -11.89
CA ASP A 88 -10.26 -18.64 -11.94
C ASP A 88 -10.89 -17.34 -11.43
N ALA A 89 -10.24 -16.68 -10.45
CA ALA A 89 -10.60 -15.32 -10.05
C ALA A 89 -10.53 -14.35 -11.24
N ILE A 90 -9.40 -14.33 -11.96
CA ILE A 90 -9.23 -13.46 -13.14
C ILE A 90 -10.24 -13.77 -14.24
N LYS A 91 -10.54 -15.06 -14.50
CA LYS A 91 -11.56 -15.46 -15.49
C LYS A 91 -12.95 -14.94 -15.10
N SER A 92 -13.33 -15.10 -13.83
CA SER A 92 -14.62 -14.67 -13.30
C SER A 92 -14.76 -13.13 -13.32
N TYR A 93 -13.73 -12.38 -12.88
CA TYR A 93 -13.71 -10.92 -13.02
C TYR A 93 -13.80 -10.48 -14.48
N HIS A 94 -13.07 -11.16 -15.37
CA HIS A 94 -13.10 -10.82 -16.80
C HIS A 94 -14.50 -11.01 -17.40
N LEU A 95 -15.16 -12.12 -17.09
CA LEU A 95 -16.55 -12.36 -17.50
C LEU A 95 -17.50 -11.30 -16.91
N ALA A 96 -17.32 -10.94 -15.64
CA ALA A 96 -18.11 -9.89 -15.00
C ALA A 96 -17.95 -8.55 -15.74
N THR A 97 -16.72 -8.14 -16.04
CA THR A 97 -16.45 -6.89 -16.78
C THR A 97 -16.93 -6.92 -18.24
N GLN A 98 -16.98 -8.08 -18.87
CA GLN A 98 -17.59 -8.23 -20.21
C GLN A 98 -19.11 -8.05 -20.17
N ASN A 99 -19.77 -8.56 -19.12
CA ASN A 99 -21.22 -8.47 -18.97
C ASN A 99 -21.70 -7.10 -18.44
N ASN A 100 -20.88 -6.44 -17.60
CA ASN A 100 -21.10 -5.06 -17.17
C ASN A 100 -19.81 -4.24 -17.28
N PRO A 101 -19.50 -3.70 -18.47
CA PRO A 101 -18.28 -2.89 -18.67
C PRO A 101 -18.24 -1.58 -17.86
N LYS A 102 -19.39 -1.16 -17.29
CA LYS A 102 -19.52 0.07 -16.51
C LYS A 102 -19.29 -0.15 -15.00
N ASP A 103 -19.14 -1.39 -14.58
CA ASP A 103 -18.86 -1.71 -13.17
C ASP A 103 -17.40 -1.41 -12.82
N ILE A 104 -17.18 -0.18 -12.34
CA ILE A 104 -15.85 0.31 -11.92
C ILE A 104 -15.27 -0.57 -10.83
N GLU A 105 -16.09 -1.05 -9.90
CA GLU A 105 -15.65 -1.85 -8.77
C GLU A 105 -15.01 -3.18 -9.23
N THR A 106 -15.66 -3.90 -10.14
CA THR A 106 -15.08 -5.13 -10.71
C THR A 106 -13.78 -4.87 -11.45
N TRP A 107 -13.69 -3.76 -12.21
CA TRP A 107 -12.43 -3.37 -12.85
C TRP A 107 -11.32 -3.09 -11.82
N LYS A 108 -11.63 -2.43 -10.69
CA LYS A 108 -10.67 -2.16 -9.60
C LYS A 108 -10.16 -3.45 -9.00
N LEU A 109 -11.05 -4.35 -8.57
CA LEU A 109 -10.68 -5.63 -7.97
C LEU A 109 -9.77 -6.43 -8.90
N MET A 110 -10.15 -6.57 -10.18
CA MET A 110 -9.31 -7.26 -11.18
C MET A 110 -7.96 -6.56 -11.37
N GLY A 111 -7.93 -5.24 -11.41
CA GLY A 111 -6.70 -4.45 -11.58
C GLY A 111 -5.73 -4.63 -10.41
N ILE A 112 -6.24 -4.61 -9.17
CA ILE A 112 -5.47 -4.85 -7.94
C ILE A 112 -4.89 -6.26 -7.95
N LEU A 113 -5.70 -7.28 -8.21
CA LEU A 113 -5.26 -8.67 -8.29
C LEU A 113 -4.16 -8.85 -9.35
N LEU A 114 -4.35 -8.29 -10.54
CA LEU A 114 -3.36 -8.36 -11.62
C LEU A 114 -2.05 -7.65 -11.28
N THR A 115 -2.11 -6.55 -10.51
CA THR A 115 -0.92 -5.84 -10.00
C THR A 115 -0.19 -6.68 -8.97
N LYS A 116 -0.91 -7.29 -8.01
CA LYS A 116 -0.38 -8.23 -7.01
C LYS A 116 0.33 -9.42 -7.69
N LEU A 117 -0.24 -9.94 -8.76
CA LEU A 117 0.35 -11.02 -9.57
C LEU A 117 1.41 -10.55 -10.56
N LYS A 118 1.85 -9.31 -10.50
CA LYS A 118 2.83 -8.69 -11.40
C LYS A 118 2.45 -8.74 -12.89
N LYS A 119 1.16 -8.92 -13.21
CA LYS A 119 0.62 -8.90 -14.58
C LYS A 119 0.30 -7.46 -15.01
N PHE A 120 1.29 -6.57 -14.92
CA PHE A 120 1.15 -5.11 -15.04
C PHE A 120 0.50 -4.65 -16.35
N GLY A 121 0.79 -5.31 -17.48
CA GLY A 121 0.17 -4.98 -18.78
C GLY A 121 -1.35 -5.25 -18.82
N LYS A 122 -1.82 -6.27 -18.09
CA LYS A 122 -3.26 -6.55 -17.94
C LYS A 122 -3.90 -5.58 -16.92
N ALA A 123 -3.21 -5.28 -15.82
CA ALA A 123 -3.65 -4.29 -14.84
C ALA A 123 -3.85 -2.90 -15.47
N ASP A 124 -2.92 -2.46 -16.34
CA ASP A 124 -3.02 -1.17 -17.05
C ASP A 124 -4.30 -1.07 -17.91
N LYS A 125 -4.76 -2.19 -18.49
CA LYS A 125 -6.05 -2.22 -19.22
C LYS A 125 -7.24 -1.98 -18.30
N CYS A 126 -7.21 -2.51 -17.07
CA CYS A 126 -8.28 -2.29 -16.08
C CYS A 126 -8.33 -0.82 -15.67
N TRP A 127 -7.19 -0.22 -15.31
CA TRP A 127 -7.12 1.19 -14.95
C TRP A 127 -7.55 2.10 -16.10
N ASN A 128 -7.16 1.77 -17.34
CA ASN A 128 -7.62 2.50 -18.52
C ASN A 128 -9.13 2.37 -18.74
N ALA A 129 -9.75 1.22 -18.47
CA ALA A 129 -11.20 1.06 -18.54
C ALA A 129 -11.91 1.97 -17.55
N ILE A 130 -11.45 2.01 -16.29
CA ILE A 130 -11.98 2.92 -15.26
C ILE A 130 -11.84 4.37 -15.69
N LEU A 131 -10.65 4.76 -16.17
CA LEU A 131 -10.38 6.15 -16.57
C LEU A 131 -11.14 6.62 -17.81
N ARG A 132 -11.64 5.69 -18.65
CA ARG A 132 -12.60 6.01 -19.73
C ARG A 132 -13.99 6.30 -19.18
N LEU A 133 -14.39 5.65 -18.08
CA LEU A 133 -15.68 5.87 -17.42
C LEU A 133 -15.65 7.10 -16.52
N ASN A 134 -14.57 7.26 -15.77
CA ASN A 134 -14.34 8.39 -14.88
C ASN A 134 -12.87 8.87 -15.00
N ALA A 135 -12.62 9.86 -15.85
CA ALA A 135 -11.29 10.41 -16.08
C ALA A 135 -10.68 11.11 -14.85
N LYS A 136 -11.49 11.37 -13.80
CA LYS A 136 -11.07 12.01 -12.55
C LYS A 136 -10.93 11.03 -11.39
N ASP A 137 -10.98 9.72 -11.63
CA ASP A 137 -10.81 8.71 -10.59
C ASP A 137 -9.36 8.72 -10.09
N ALA A 138 -9.18 9.31 -8.89
CA ALA A 138 -7.85 9.47 -8.29
C ALA A 138 -7.21 8.12 -7.97
N GLU A 139 -8.00 7.15 -7.52
CA GLU A 139 -7.51 5.83 -7.16
C GLU A 139 -7.03 5.05 -8.39
N ALA A 140 -7.77 5.13 -9.51
CA ALA A 140 -7.34 4.52 -10.76
C ALA A 140 -6.04 5.17 -11.31
N TRP A 141 -5.89 6.49 -11.20
CA TRP A 141 -4.63 7.16 -11.53
C TRP A 141 -3.48 6.72 -10.62
N TYR A 142 -3.73 6.62 -9.32
CA TYR A 142 -2.73 6.14 -8.35
C TYR A 142 -2.26 4.73 -8.67
N ASN A 143 -3.19 3.77 -8.75
CA ASN A 143 -2.85 2.36 -8.99
C ASN A 143 -2.16 2.15 -10.36
N LYS A 144 -2.56 2.92 -11.38
CA LYS A 144 -1.87 2.95 -12.66
C LYS A 144 -0.43 3.46 -12.51
N GLY A 145 -0.23 4.55 -11.77
CA GLY A 145 1.09 5.12 -11.47
C GLY A 145 1.97 4.15 -10.68
N TYR A 146 1.40 3.52 -9.67
CA TYR A 146 2.06 2.48 -8.87
C TYR A 146 2.52 1.29 -9.73
N ALA A 147 1.65 0.77 -10.60
CA ALA A 147 2.02 -0.30 -11.54
C ALA A 147 3.15 0.13 -12.49
N LYS A 148 3.16 1.38 -12.97
CA LYS A 148 4.25 1.94 -13.79
C LYS A 148 5.56 2.07 -13.01
N MET A 149 5.49 2.47 -11.74
CA MET A 149 6.66 2.56 -10.85
C MET A 149 7.31 1.19 -10.64
N LEU A 150 6.51 0.15 -10.40
CA LEU A 150 7.01 -1.22 -10.21
C LEU A 150 7.76 -1.77 -11.44
N VAL A 151 7.42 -1.33 -12.64
CA VAL A 151 8.16 -1.66 -13.88
C VAL A 151 9.19 -0.60 -14.28
N GLN A 152 9.55 0.30 -13.36
CA GLN A 152 10.56 1.35 -13.51
C GLN A 152 10.27 2.35 -14.65
N LYS A 153 9.02 2.45 -15.12
CA LYS A 153 8.58 3.47 -16.07
C LYS A 153 8.28 4.78 -15.32
N TYR A 154 9.35 5.40 -14.81
CA TYR A 154 9.24 6.53 -13.89
C TYR A 154 8.58 7.77 -14.48
N ASP A 155 8.70 8.03 -15.79
CA ASP A 155 8.04 9.16 -16.45
C ASP A 155 6.51 8.98 -16.48
N ASP A 156 6.07 7.78 -16.85
CA ASP A 156 4.64 7.44 -16.84
C ASP A 156 4.08 7.45 -15.41
N ALA A 157 4.84 6.89 -14.44
CA ALA A 157 4.47 6.88 -13.04
C ALA A 157 4.31 8.31 -12.50
N GLU A 158 5.28 9.19 -12.74
CA GLU A 158 5.24 10.61 -12.34
C GLU A 158 3.96 11.29 -12.87
N ASN A 159 3.63 11.08 -14.14
CA ASN A 159 2.44 11.67 -14.76
C ASN A 159 1.14 11.16 -14.12
N CYS A 160 1.04 9.85 -13.87
CA CYS A 160 -0.14 9.25 -13.25
C CYS A 160 -0.31 9.70 -11.80
N LEU A 161 0.76 9.66 -11.00
CA LEU A 161 0.74 10.06 -9.59
C LEU A 161 0.40 11.55 -9.41
N LYS A 162 0.92 12.43 -10.28
CA LYS A 162 0.51 13.85 -10.29
C LYS A 162 -0.98 14.03 -10.57
N ARG A 163 -1.57 13.19 -11.44
CA ARG A 163 -3.01 13.22 -11.70
C ARG A 163 -3.80 12.70 -10.51
N ALA A 164 -3.34 11.65 -9.85
CA ALA A 164 -3.95 11.14 -8.62
C ALA A 164 -4.04 12.25 -7.56
N ILE A 165 -2.92 12.93 -7.27
CA ILE A 165 -2.84 14.05 -6.32
C ILE A 165 -3.72 15.22 -6.76
N LYS A 166 -3.78 15.52 -8.07
CA LYS A 166 -4.64 16.59 -8.59
C LYS A 166 -6.12 16.34 -8.30
N PHE A 167 -6.57 15.08 -8.35
CA PHE A 167 -7.98 14.72 -8.14
C PHE A 167 -8.30 14.36 -6.69
N ASN A 168 -7.28 13.96 -5.91
CA ASN A 168 -7.37 13.78 -4.46
C ASN A 168 -6.05 14.24 -3.83
N SER A 169 -6.02 15.48 -3.35
CA SER A 169 -4.84 16.11 -2.73
C SER A 169 -4.44 15.46 -1.40
N GLU A 170 -5.38 14.78 -0.74
CA GLU A 170 -5.16 14.12 0.56
C GLU A 170 -4.66 12.69 0.44
N MET A 171 -4.44 12.18 -0.79
CA MET A 171 -3.96 10.81 -1.01
C MET A 171 -2.47 10.68 -0.66
N LYS A 172 -2.20 10.33 0.59
CA LYS A 172 -0.85 10.21 1.16
C LYS A 172 0.03 9.24 0.38
N GLU A 173 -0.52 8.09 -0.02
CA GLU A 173 0.18 7.08 -0.81
C GLU A 173 0.70 7.64 -2.13
N ALA A 174 -0.11 8.45 -2.81
CA ALA A 174 0.29 9.07 -4.08
C ALA A 174 1.42 10.10 -3.89
N HIS A 175 1.41 10.85 -2.79
CA HIS A 175 2.50 11.76 -2.46
C HIS A 175 3.80 11.00 -2.19
N ASN A 176 3.76 9.96 -1.35
CA ASN A 176 4.92 9.14 -1.01
C ASN A 176 5.55 8.48 -2.25
N ASP A 177 4.71 7.88 -3.11
CA ASP A 177 5.19 7.25 -4.34
C ASP A 177 5.74 8.26 -5.35
N LEU A 178 5.12 9.45 -5.46
CA LEU A 178 5.64 10.52 -6.30
C LEU A 178 7.00 11.03 -5.80
N ILE A 179 7.17 11.19 -4.48
CA ILE A 179 8.44 11.54 -3.87
C ILE A 179 9.50 10.48 -4.23
N LEU A 180 9.17 9.20 -4.07
CA LEU A 180 10.08 8.11 -4.41
C LEU A 180 10.47 8.13 -5.89
N VAL A 181 9.50 8.27 -6.79
CA VAL A 181 9.72 8.35 -8.24
C VAL A 181 10.63 9.54 -8.59
N LEU A 182 10.37 10.72 -8.02
CA LEU A 182 11.17 11.92 -8.27
C LEU A 182 12.61 11.75 -7.76
N ARG A 183 12.80 11.14 -6.59
CA ARG A 183 14.13 10.80 -6.05
C ARG A 183 14.88 9.83 -6.97
N LYS A 184 14.21 8.77 -7.44
CA LYS A 184 14.81 7.81 -8.41
C LYS A 184 15.21 8.46 -9.73
N LYS A 185 14.56 9.55 -10.12
CA LYS A 185 14.89 10.36 -11.30
C LYS A 185 15.94 11.45 -11.03
N GLY A 186 16.49 11.55 -9.81
CA GLY A 186 17.42 12.61 -9.40
C GLY A 186 16.78 14.00 -9.29
N LYS A 187 15.44 14.10 -9.33
CA LYS A 187 14.73 15.38 -9.26
C LYS A 187 14.47 15.79 -7.81
N HIS A 188 15.55 15.90 -7.01
CA HIS A 188 15.46 16.12 -5.56
C HIS A 188 14.70 17.40 -5.17
N SER A 189 14.93 18.53 -5.86
CA SER A 189 14.21 19.77 -5.59
C SER A 189 12.71 19.66 -5.87
N ALA A 190 12.30 18.87 -6.87
CA ALA A 190 10.89 18.60 -7.13
C ALA A 190 10.28 17.68 -6.06
N ALA A 191 11.03 16.67 -5.63
CA ALA A 191 10.62 15.77 -4.54
C ALA A 191 10.41 16.56 -3.23
N LEU A 192 11.29 17.50 -2.90
CA LEU A 192 11.16 18.35 -1.73
C LEU A 192 9.86 19.16 -1.75
N ARG A 193 9.56 19.81 -2.89
CA ARG A 193 8.29 20.56 -3.03
C ARG A 193 7.04 19.69 -2.83
N VAL A 194 7.06 18.46 -3.35
CA VAL A 194 5.95 17.50 -3.14
C VAL A 194 5.85 17.10 -1.68
N CYS A 195 6.98 16.86 -1.03
CA CYS A 195 7.04 16.52 0.39
C CYS A 195 6.51 17.66 1.28
N ASP A 196 6.95 18.89 1.02
CA ASP A 196 6.48 20.06 1.77
C ASP A 196 4.98 20.32 1.55
N LEU A 197 4.45 20.01 0.36
CA LEU A 197 3.02 20.08 0.10
C LEU A 197 2.25 19.03 0.89
N ALA A 198 2.73 17.79 0.90
CA ALA A 198 2.10 16.70 1.64
C ALA A 198 2.10 16.94 3.16
N LEU A 199 3.19 17.51 3.70
CA LEU A 199 3.30 17.84 5.12
C LEU A 199 2.33 18.94 5.57
N LYS A 200 1.77 19.77 4.67
CA LYS A 200 0.72 20.73 5.04
C LYS A 200 -0.58 20.07 5.47
N SER A 201 -0.91 18.92 4.87
CA SER A 201 -2.11 18.14 5.21
C SER A 201 -1.82 17.01 6.19
N HIS A 202 -0.58 16.54 6.27
CA HIS A 202 -0.14 15.39 7.05
C HIS A 202 1.09 15.74 7.89
N GLU A 203 1.00 16.80 8.70
CA GLU A 203 2.13 17.34 9.47
C GLU A 203 2.74 16.32 10.46
N ASN A 204 1.94 15.41 11.00
CA ASN A 204 2.36 14.37 11.94
C ASN A 204 2.69 13.03 11.27
N ASP A 205 3.20 13.04 10.03
CA ASP A 205 3.61 11.82 9.33
C ASP A 205 5.13 11.63 9.39
N ASP A 206 5.57 10.65 10.19
CA ASP A 206 6.99 10.30 10.35
C ASP A 206 7.67 9.92 9.04
N THR A 207 6.94 9.24 8.15
CA THR A 207 7.45 8.83 6.84
C THR A 207 7.73 10.01 5.92
N LEU A 208 6.86 11.04 5.93
CA LEU A 208 7.08 12.25 5.16
C LEU A 208 8.25 13.06 5.71
N HIS A 209 8.39 13.20 7.03
CA HIS A 209 9.55 13.85 7.64
C HIS A 209 10.86 13.10 7.34
N ARG A 210 10.86 11.77 7.42
CA ARG A 210 12.01 10.95 7.02
C ARG A 210 12.34 11.10 5.52
N ASN A 211 11.33 11.13 4.66
CA ASN A 211 11.52 11.38 3.24
C ASN A 211 12.13 12.77 2.99
N LYS A 212 11.68 13.79 3.72
CA LYS A 212 12.22 15.14 3.68
C LYS A 212 13.70 15.16 4.06
N GLY A 213 14.06 14.50 5.15
CA GLY A 213 15.46 14.35 5.57
C GLY A 213 16.33 13.71 4.50
N ASN A 214 15.87 12.60 3.92
CA ASN A 214 16.59 11.93 2.82
C ASN A 214 16.78 12.82 1.58
N ILE A 215 15.78 13.64 1.25
CA ILE A 215 15.84 14.55 0.11
C ILE A 215 16.81 15.69 0.40
N LEU A 216 16.76 16.27 1.60
CA LEU A 216 17.63 17.36 2.02
C LEU A 216 19.10 16.91 2.09
N TYR A 217 19.35 15.69 2.57
CA TYR A 217 20.68 15.10 2.51
C TYR A 217 21.20 14.96 1.08
N ALA A 218 20.36 14.50 0.15
CA ALA A 218 20.71 14.41 -1.27
C ALA A 218 20.88 15.79 -1.96
N LEU A 219 20.38 16.86 -1.35
CA LEU A 219 20.57 18.25 -1.78
C LEU A 219 21.76 18.92 -1.07
N GLU A 220 22.57 18.17 -0.35
CA GLU A 220 23.73 18.66 0.41
C GLU A 220 23.35 19.71 1.48
N LYS A 221 22.20 19.53 2.15
CA LYS A 221 21.66 20.35 3.22
C LYS A 221 21.59 19.54 4.52
N PRO A 222 22.76 19.22 5.14
CA PRO A 222 22.80 18.25 6.24
C PRO A 222 22.11 18.74 7.51
N GLU A 223 22.16 20.02 7.84
CA GLU A 223 21.53 20.58 9.03
C GLU A 223 20.00 20.49 8.91
N GLU A 224 19.44 20.93 7.77
CA GLU A 224 18.00 20.79 7.51
C GLU A 224 17.57 19.32 7.46
N ALA A 225 18.42 18.42 6.96
CA ALA A 225 18.15 16.98 6.95
C ALA A 225 18.06 16.42 8.38
N LEU A 226 18.98 16.85 9.26
CA LEU A 226 18.99 16.44 10.66
C LEU A 226 17.72 16.88 11.40
N GLU A 227 17.27 18.12 11.18
CA GLU A 227 15.99 18.61 11.72
C GLU A 227 14.81 17.75 11.26
N ALA A 228 14.77 17.41 9.98
CA ALA A 228 13.71 16.57 9.44
C ALA A 228 13.74 15.12 10.01
N PHE A 229 14.93 14.55 10.20
CA PHE A 229 15.04 13.23 10.85
C PHE A 229 14.68 13.29 12.34
N ASN A 230 15.01 14.37 13.03
CA ASN A 230 14.58 14.55 14.43
C ASN A 230 13.05 14.62 14.51
N ALA A 231 12.40 15.42 13.67
CA ALA A 231 10.95 15.49 13.61
C ALA A 231 10.31 14.11 13.31
N ALA A 232 10.91 13.30 12.43
CA ALA A 232 10.44 11.94 12.19
C ALA A 232 10.58 11.03 13.43
N LEU A 233 11.69 11.15 14.17
CA LEU A 233 11.96 10.34 15.36
C LEU A 233 11.16 10.80 16.58
N ASP A 234 10.80 12.07 16.69
CA ASP A 234 9.89 12.58 17.70
C ASP A 234 8.48 12.00 17.54
N LEU A 235 8.05 11.77 16.28
CA LEU A 235 6.77 11.14 15.95
C LEU A 235 6.83 9.61 16.11
N ASN A 236 7.91 8.98 15.67
CA ASN A 236 8.08 7.53 15.73
C ASN A 236 9.55 7.15 15.99
N PRO A 237 9.95 6.96 17.26
CA PRO A 237 11.32 6.66 17.64
C PRO A 237 11.78 5.23 17.29
N TYR A 238 10.85 4.35 16.85
CA TYR A 238 11.17 2.94 16.60
C TYR A 238 11.55 2.64 15.14
N VAL A 239 11.64 3.64 14.29
CA VAL A 239 12.01 3.45 12.88
C VAL A 239 13.53 3.41 12.74
N VAL A 240 14.06 2.19 12.64
CA VAL A 240 15.51 1.90 12.57
C VAL A 240 16.20 2.66 11.43
N ASP A 241 15.62 2.67 10.24
CA ASP A 241 16.15 3.39 9.08
C ASP A 241 16.38 4.88 9.34
N THR A 242 15.50 5.51 10.13
CA THR A 242 15.63 6.94 10.44
C THR A 242 16.84 7.22 11.32
N TRP A 243 17.10 6.36 12.31
CA TRP A 243 18.29 6.44 13.14
C TRP A 243 19.57 6.26 12.32
N VAL A 244 19.59 5.28 11.41
CA VAL A 244 20.77 5.05 10.54
C VAL A 244 21.00 6.24 9.61
N ASN A 245 19.96 6.80 9.02
CA ASN A 245 20.07 7.98 8.16
C ASN A 245 20.57 9.20 8.94
N LYS A 246 20.02 9.44 10.15
CA LYS A 246 20.50 10.49 11.06
C LYS A 246 21.98 10.31 11.39
N GLY A 247 22.39 9.11 11.79
CA GLY A 247 23.79 8.78 12.07
C GLY A 247 24.70 9.00 10.86
N THR A 248 24.22 8.67 9.67
CA THR A 248 24.98 8.88 8.42
C THR A 248 25.21 10.37 8.14
N VAL A 249 24.20 11.22 8.32
CA VAL A 249 24.33 12.68 8.17
C VAL A 249 25.33 13.24 9.18
N LEU A 250 25.18 12.88 10.45
CA LEU A 250 26.09 13.30 11.52
C LEU A 250 27.53 12.91 11.22
N TRP A 251 27.76 11.67 10.79
CA TRP A 251 29.10 11.17 10.46
C TRP A 251 29.69 11.82 9.21
N LYS A 252 28.98 11.66 8.06
CA LYS A 252 29.57 11.94 6.74
C LYS A 252 29.57 13.42 6.37
N SER A 253 28.60 14.20 6.89
CA SER A 253 28.45 15.59 6.48
C SER A 253 28.83 16.57 7.59
N LEU A 254 28.48 16.27 8.85
CA LEU A 254 28.71 17.17 9.96
C LEU A 254 29.98 16.82 10.78
N GLY A 255 30.55 15.65 10.57
CA GLY A 255 31.76 15.20 11.26
C GLY A 255 31.60 14.87 12.75
N ASP A 256 30.35 14.88 13.26
CA ASP A 256 30.02 14.55 14.64
C ASP A 256 29.96 13.04 14.83
N ARG A 257 31.16 12.47 15.07
CA ARG A 257 31.34 11.02 15.21
C ARG A 257 30.67 10.46 16.46
N GLU A 258 30.62 11.22 17.53
CA GLU A 258 30.06 10.77 18.81
C GLU A 258 28.53 10.66 18.70
N ALA A 259 27.87 11.72 18.22
CA ALA A 259 26.44 11.69 17.99
C ALA A 259 26.03 10.65 16.93
N ALA A 260 26.88 10.42 15.91
CA ALA A 260 26.65 9.39 14.90
C ALA A 260 26.67 7.98 15.51
N LEU A 261 27.66 7.66 16.37
CA LEU A 261 27.70 6.38 17.11
C LEU A 261 26.44 6.21 17.96
N GLY A 262 26.03 7.24 18.71
CA GLY A 262 24.80 7.19 19.50
C GLY A 262 23.56 6.91 18.65
N ALA A 263 23.48 7.46 17.43
CA ALA A 263 22.37 7.18 16.53
C ALA A 263 22.40 5.74 16.01
N PHE A 264 23.58 5.19 15.65
CA PHE A 264 23.70 3.79 15.22
C PHE A 264 23.43 2.83 16.39
N ASP A 265 23.84 3.15 17.61
CA ASP A 265 23.55 2.36 18.79
C ASP A 265 22.03 2.33 19.07
N LYS A 266 21.32 3.46 18.91
CA LYS A 266 19.84 3.49 18.99
C LYS A 266 19.18 2.61 17.92
N ALA A 267 19.68 2.61 16.70
CA ALA A 267 19.20 1.71 15.65
C ALA A 267 19.38 0.24 16.05
N LEU A 268 20.51 -0.12 16.67
CA LEU A 268 20.83 -1.49 17.11
C LEU A 268 20.10 -1.89 18.40
N GLU A 269 19.75 -0.96 19.28
CA GLU A 269 18.85 -1.21 20.41
C GLU A 269 17.47 -1.67 19.93
N ILE A 270 16.96 -1.09 18.83
CA ILE A 270 15.66 -1.43 18.24
C ILE A 270 15.75 -2.74 17.46
N ASN A 271 16.77 -2.89 16.62
CA ASN A 271 17.01 -4.11 15.83
C ASN A 271 18.50 -4.45 15.80
N PRO A 272 18.97 -5.34 16.68
CA PRO A 272 20.38 -5.73 16.77
C PRO A 272 20.96 -6.34 15.49
N ASN A 273 20.11 -6.89 14.61
CA ASN A 273 20.52 -7.54 13.37
C ASN A 273 20.38 -6.65 12.13
N PHE A 274 20.15 -5.33 12.31
CA PHE A 274 20.02 -4.43 11.17
C PHE A 274 21.38 -4.13 10.54
N MET A 275 21.71 -4.86 9.48
CA MET A 275 23.05 -4.86 8.87
C MET A 275 23.58 -3.46 8.54
N ALA A 276 22.71 -2.57 8.02
CA ALA A 276 23.15 -1.21 7.68
C ALA A 276 23.62 -0.40 8.91
N ALA A 277 23.03 -0.63 10.09
CA ALA A 277 23.48 0.00 11.33
C ALA A 277 24.79 -0.64 11.83
N VAL A 278 24.86 -1.99 11.77
CA VAL A 278 26.07 -2.74 12.15
C VAL A 278 27.28 -2.28 11.33
N ASP A 279 27.13 -2.30 10.00
CA ASP A 279 28.21 -1.92 9.07
C ASP A 279 28.63 -0.44 9.27
N SER A 280 27.66 0.46 9.41
CA SER A 280 27.93 1.88 9.62
C SER A 280 28.67 2.13 10.92
N ARG A 281 28.26 1.47 12.00
CA ARG A 281 28.91 1.55 13.31
C ARG A 281 30.35 1.02 13.28
N ILE A 282 30.55 -0.16 12.67
CA ILE A 282 31.90 -0.77 12.54
C ILE A 282 32.82 0.15 11.74
N ASN A 283 32.36 0.64 10.60
CA ASN A 283 33.13 1.52 9.75
C ASN A 283 33.51 2.84 10.45
N LEU A 284 32.56 3.42 11.19
CA LEU A 284 32.83 4.64 11.97
C LEU A 284 33.85 4.38 13.10
N MET A 285 33.70 3.26 13.82
CA MET A 285 34.67 2.89 14.86
C MET A 285 36.07 2.67 14.30
N ALA A 286 36.20 1.99 13.16
CA ALA A 286 37.50 1.81 12.48
C ALA A 286 38.12 3.15 12.07
N GLU A 287 37.31 4.11 11.57
CA GLU A 287 37.78 5.47 11.26
C GLU A 287 38.26 6.21 12.52
N ILE A 288 37.54 6.11 13.63
CA ILE A 288 37.93 6.73 14.90
C ILE A 288 39.24 6.14 15.41
N GLU A 289 39.42 4.83 15.35
CA GLU A 289 40.66 4.15 15.75
C GLU A 289 41.85 4.58 14.88
N ALA A 290 41.65 4.62 13.56
CA ALA A 290 42.69 5.02 12.61
C ALA A 290 43.16 6.48 12.81
N ASN A 291 42.27 7.35 13.31
CA ASN A 291 42.57 8.75 13.56
C ASN A 291 43.10 9.05 14.98
N LYS A 292 43.20 8.04 15.85
CA LYS A 292 43.86 8.22 17.16
C LYS A 292 45.35 8.52 16.95
N PRO A 293 45.91 9.55 17.64
CA PRO A 293 47.34 9.83 17.56
C PRO A 293 48.11 8.60 18.01
N SER A 294 49.14 8.23 17.25
CA SER A 294 50.01 7.09 17.60
C SER A 294 50.53 7.24 19.02
N ILE A 295 50.69 6.13 19.74
CA ILE A 295 51.23 6.09 21.11
C ILE A 295 52.53 6.91 21.22
N TRP A 296 53.33 6.89 20.16
CA TRP A 296 54.57 7.66 20.06
C TRP A 296 54.37 9.18 20.06
N LYS A 297 53.34 9.71 19.40
CA LYS A 297 53.00 11.15 19.50
C LYS A 297 52.39 11.56 20.84
N ARG A 298 51.83 10.63 21.62
CA ARG A 298 51.33 10.88 22.99
C ARG A 298 52.44 10.91 24.02
N ILE A 299 53.56 10.20 23.77
CA ILE A 299 54.66 10.07 24.71
C ILE A 299 55.75 11.12 24.44
N PHE A 300 55.96 11.52 23.19
CA PHE A 300 57.10 12.35 22.77
C PHE A 300 56.70 13.66 22.07
N GLY A 301 55.42 14.01 21.92
CA GLY A 301 54.94 15.30 21.46
C GLY A 301 54.44 16.14 22.61
#